data_2fc765b5131e0b881936aff5b0fa001f
#
_entry.id   2fc765b5131e0b881936aff5b0fa001f
#
_cell.length_a   1.000
_cell.length_b   1.000
_cell.length_c   1.000
_cell.angle_alpha   90.00
_cell.angle_beta   90.00
_cell.angle_gamma   90.00
#
_symmetry.space_group_name_H-M   'P 1'
#
loop_
_entity.id
_entity.type
_entity.pdbx_description
1 polymer ?
#
loop_
_entity_poly.entity_id
_entity_poly.type
_entity_poly.pdbx_seq_one_letter_code
_entity_poly.pdbx_strand_id
1 'polypeptide(L)'
;MTHNVLVIEDQEDIGELVKLHLKDIDCRVKLAFDGLAGLAEAQAKSYDLIILDLMLPGIDGLDICKRLRAKSNYTPILMLTSKSSELDRVLGLELGADDYLTKPFSVIELTARVKAIFRRVSAIATGTTNASARIQAGDLSIDVERRAVILRGTPIDLTAKEFDLLLHLAQNPGRVYSREQLLDFVWGYNHSGYEHTVNSHINRLRAKVETDPANPRYVLTVWGVGYKFVDPESLRKAATAAV
;
A
#
# COMPACT_ATOMS: atom_id res chain seq x y z
N MET A 1 -14.81 14.75 -5.76
CA MET A 1 -13.41 15.19 -6.09
C MET A 1 -12.94 14.37 -7.28
N THR A 2 -12.39 14.99 -8.29
CA THR A 2 -11.87 14.29 -9.48
C THR A 2 -10.46 13.79 -9.17
N HIS A 3 -10.20 12.48 -9.34
CA HIS A 3 -8.89 11.88 -9.11
C HIS A 3 -8.07 11.83 -10.42
N ASN A 4 -6.78 12.15 -10.30
CA ASN A 4 -5.84 12.05 -11.42
C ASN A 4 -5.19 10.67 -11.44
N VAL A 5 -5.38 9.91 -12.50
CA VAL A 5 -4.84 8.56 -12.66
C VAL A 5 -3.91 8.50 -13.86
N LEU A 6 -2.71 7.96 -13.66
CA LEU A 6 -1.81 7.59 -14.74
C LEU A 6 -1.96 6.11 -15.06
N VAL A 7 -2.19 5.77 -16.31
CA VAL A 7 -2.21 4.37 -16.79
C VAL A 7 -1.03 4.19 -17.73
N ILE A 8 -0.17 3.24 -17.40
CA ILE A 8 1.01 2.87 -18.21
C ILE A 8 0.75 1.44 -18.72
N GLU A 9 0.37 1.34 -19.98
CA GLU A 9 -0.07 0.10 -20.63
C GLU A 9 0.24 0.20 -22.12
N ASP A 10 0.99 -0.74 -22.69
CA ASP A 10 1.41 -0.70 -24.09
C ASP A 10 0.29 -1.10 -25.07
N GLN A 11 -0.70 -1.85 -24.62
CA GLN A 11 -1.85 -2.22 -25.42
C GLN A 11 -2.90 -1.10 -25.39
N GLU A 12 -3.04 -0.37 -26.50
CA GLU A 12 -3.94 0.78 -26.60
C GLU A 12 -5.40 0.43 -26.25
N ASP A 13 -5.88 -0.74 -26.70
CA ASP A 13 -7.25 -1.21 -26.44
C ASP A 13 -7.51 -1.39 -24.93
N ILE A 14 -6.54 -1.94 -24.19
CA ILE A 14 -6.65 -2.11 -22.75
C ILE A 14 -6.57 -0.75 -22.05
N GLY A 15 -5.63 0.11 -22.45
CA GLY A 15 -5.49 1.45 -21.90
C GLY A 15 -6.76 2.29 -22.07
N GLU A 16 -7.36 2.31 -23.27
CA GLU A 16 -8.60 3.04 -23.51
C GLU A 16 -9.81 2.42 -22.80
N LEU A 17 -9.88 1.07 -22.69
CA LEU A 17 -10.90 0.39 -21.89
C LEU A 17 -10.83 0.81 -20.41
N VAL A 18 -9.64 0.78 -19.82
CA VAL A 18 -9.40 1.23 -18.45
C VAL A 18 -9.82 2.69 -18.29
N LYS A 19 -9.39 3.57 -19.18
CA LYS A 19 -9.72 5.00 -19.17
C LYS A 19 -11.22 5.25 -19.26
N LEU A 20 -11.94 4.51 -20.13
CA LEU A 20 -13.39 4.63 -20.29
C LEU A 20 -14.11 4.40 -18.96
N HIS A 21 -13.80 3.28 -18.31
CA HIS A 21 -14.48 2.90 -17.06
C HIS A 21 -14.03 3.71 -15.83
N LEU A 22 -12.82 4.22 -15.83
CA LEU A 22 -12.38 5.13 -14.77
C LEU A 22 -13.03 6.51 -14.86
N LYS A 23 -13.44 6.95 -16.05
CA LYS A 23 -14.26 8.18 -16.19
C LYS A 23 -15.61 8.05 -15.50
N ASP A 24 -16.21 6.86 -15.49
CA ASP A 24 -17.50 6.61 -14.84
C ASP A 24 -17.43 6.75 -13.30
N ILE A 25 -16.23 6.82 -12.74
CA ILE A 25 -15.96 6.99 -11.31
C ILE A 25 -15.18 8.28 -11.02
N ASP A 26 -15.43 9.33 -11.79
CA ASP A 26 -14.86 10.67 -11.61
C ASP A 26 -13.33 10.74 -11.68
N CYS A 27 -12.69 9.91 -12.52
CA CYS A 27 -11.24 9.96 -12.73
C CYS A 27 -10.88 10.73 -14.00
N ARG A 28 -9.84 11.54 -13.91
CA ARG A 28 -9.12 12.11 -15.05
C ARG A 28 -7.93 11.21 -15.35
N VAL A 29 -7.95 10.55 -16.51
CA VAL A 29 -6.95 9.55 -16.87
C VAL A 29 -5.98 10.11 -17.90
N LYS A 30 -4.68 9.97 -17.62
CA LYS A 30 -3.57 10.12 -18.56
C LYS A 30 -3.10 8.74 -18.97
N LEU A 31 -3.01 8.47 -20.27
CA LEU A 31 -2.42 7.24 -20.81
C LEU A 31 -0.96 7.47 -21.21
N ALA A 32 -0.15 6.46 -20.98
CA ALA A 32 1.19 6.33 -21.51
C ALA A 32 1.33 4.90 -22.05
N PHE A 33 1.69 4.77 -23.32
CA PHE A 33 1.81 3.50 -24.04
C PHE A 33 3.25 2.97 -24.09
N ASP A 34 4.14 3.62 -23.37
CA ASP A 34 5.55 3.31 -23.27
C ASP A 34 6.03 3.49 -21.85
N GLY A 35 6.83 2.53 -21.35
CA GLY A 35 7.27 2.52 -19.97
C GLY A 35 8.18 3.69 -19.60
N LEU A 36 9.05 4.14 -20.50
CA LEU A 36 9.95 5.28 -20.25
C LEU A 36 9.16 6.59 -20.21
N ALA A 37 8.22 6.77 -21.16
CA ALA A 37 7.32 7.92 -21.16
C ALA A 37 6.44 7.95 -19.91
N GLY A 38 5.90 6.80 -19.50
CA GLY A 38 5.12 6.64 -18.27
C GLY A 38 5.92 6.98 -17.01
N LEU A 39 7.15 6.49 -16.92
CA LEU A 39 8.04 6.81 -15.80
C LEU A 39 8.36 8.31 -15.75
N ALA A 40 8.67 8.94 -16.89
CA ALA A 40 8.94 10.37 -16.97
C ALA A 40 7.72 11.19 -16.52
N GLU A 41 6.51 10.82 -16.98
CA GLU A 41 5.26 11.47 -16.60
C GLU A 41 4.98 11.33 -15.10
N ALA A 42 5.15 10.12 -14.52
CA ALA A 42 4.98 9.85 -13.10
C ALA A 42 5.98 10.60 -12.20
N GLN A 43 7.16 10.96 -12.74
CA GLN A 43 8.16 11.76 -12.02
C GLN A 43 7.93 13.27 -12.17
N ALA A 44 7.32 13.71 -13.26
CA ALA A 44 7.10 15.11 -13.55
C ALA A 44 5.83 15.67 -12.90
N LYS A 45 4.82 14.83 -12.66
CA LYS A 45 3.51 15.23 -12.15
C LYS A 45 3.05 14.34 -11.00
N SER A 46 2.15 14.89 -10.17
CA SER A 46 1.50 14.14 -9.08
C SER A 46 0.23 13.47 -9.57
N TYR A 47 0.06 12.21 -9.21
CA TYR A 47 -1.12 11.38 -9.47
C TYR A 47 -1.65 10.81 -8.16
N ASP A 48 -2.97 10.54 -8.12
CA ASP A 48 -3.62 9.89 -6.99
C ASP A 48 -3.52 8.37 -7.06
N LEU A 49 -3.25 7.83 -8.26
CA LEU A 49 -3.07 6.42 -8.54
C LEU A 49 -2.27 6.24 -9.83
N ILE A 50 -1.39 5.25 -9.84
CA ILE A 50 -0.73 4.74 -11.04
C ILE A 50 -1.24 3.32 -11.28
N ILE A 51 -1.79 3.05 -12.47
CA ILE A 51 -2.08 1.70 -12.96
C ILE A 51 -0.96 1.34 -13.92
N LEU A 52 -0.28 0.22 -13.67
CA LEU A 52 1.00 -0.10 -14.29
C LEU A 52 1.01 -1.53 -14.79
N ASP A 53 1.13 -1.72 -16.11
CA ASP A 53 1.43 -3.05 -16.63
C ASP A 53 2.86 -3.49 -16.27
N LEU A 54 3.00 -4.76 -15.97
CA LEU A 54 4.31 -5.37 -15.76
C LEU A 54 5.06 -5.62 -17.06
N MET A 55 4.34 -6.01 -18.11
CA MET A 55 4.91 -6.47 -19.38
C MET A 55 5.02 -5.31 -20.40
N LEU A 56 5.81 -4.30 -20.08
CA LEU A 56 6.01 -3.17 -20.97
C LEU A 56 7.28 -3.36 -21.83
N PRO A 57 7.26 -2.90 -23.08
CA PRO A 57 8.46 -2.89 -23.90
C PRO A 57 9.50 -1.87 -23.36
N GLY A 58 10.75 -2.23 -23.45
CA GLY A 58 11.89 -1.37 -23.10
C GLY A 58 12.22 -1.34 -21.63
N ILE A 59 11.28 -1.03 -20.75
CA ILE A 59 11.45 -1.03 -19.28
C ILE A 59 10.33 -1.82 -18.61
N ASP A 60 10.69 -2.79 -17.80
CA ASP A 60 9.74 -3.62 -17.04
C ASP A 60 9.00 -2.78 -15.98
N GLY A 61 7.70 -3.06 -15.78
CA GLY A 61 6.88 -2.37 -14.79
C GLY A 61 7.41 -2.52 -13.35
N LEU A 62 8.09 -3.62 -13.01
CA LEU A 62 8.77 -3.78 -11.73
C LEU A 62 9.90 -2.77 -11.55
N ASP A 63 10.68 -2.53 -12.61
CA ASP A 63 11.75 -1.52 -12.59
C ASP A 63 11.19 -0.11 -12.46
N ILE A 64 10.05 0.20 -13.12
CA ILE A 64 9.35 1.47 -12.95
C ILE A 64 8.94 1.65 -11.50
N CYS A 65 8.27 0.66 -10.90
CA CYS A 65 7.86 0.69 -9.50
C CYS A 65 9.05 0.95 -8.57
N LYS A 66 10.13 0.18 -8.73
CA LYS A 66 11.37 0.33 -7.96
C LYS A 66 11.96 1.73 -8.07
N ARG A 67 12.03 2.30 -9.29
CA ARG A 67 12.57 3.66 -9.52
C ARG A 67 11.68 4.75 -8.91
N LEU A 68 10.36 4.58 -8.94
CA LEU A 68 9.43 5.51 -8.29
C LEU A 68 9.63 5.48 -6.77
N ARG A 69 9.70 4.29 -6.17
CA ARG A 69 9.90 4.14 -4.71
C ARG A 69 11.28 4.64 -4.25
N ALA A 70 12.31 4.45 -5.06
CA ALA A 70 13.65 4.98 -4.77
C ALA A 70 13.70 6.53 -4.74
N LYS A 71 12.77 7.20 -5.42
CA LYS A 71 12.62 8.67 -5.39
C LYS A 71 11.57 9.14 -4.37
N SER A 72 11.21 8.31 -3.40
CA SER A 72 10.18 8.60 -2.39
C SER A 72 8.81 8.99 -2.99
N ASN A 73 8.51 8.48 -4.19
CA ASN A 73 7.19 8.60 -4.76
C ASN A 73 6.30 7.48 -4.19
N TYR A 74 5.41 7.82 -3.27
CA TYR A 74 4.50 6.90 -2.57
C TYR A 74 3.08 6.91 -3.14
N THR A 75 2.87 7.47 -4.34
CA THR A 75 1.61 7.32 -5.07
C THR A 75 1.22 5.85 -5.11
N PRO A 76 -0.03 5.50 -4.77
CA PRO A 76 -0.52 4.13 -4.87
C PRO A 76 -0.29 3.54 -6.27
N ILE A 77 0.18 2.30 -6.34
CA ILE A 77 0.43 1.57 -7.59
C ILE A 77 -0.43 0.32 -7.60
N LEU A 78 -1.35 0.22 -8.57
CA LEU A 78 -2.06 -1.00 -8.94
C LEU A 78 -1.38 -1.62 -10.15
N MET A 79 -0.78 -2.79 -9.99
CA MET A 79 -0.15 -3.51 -11.09
C MET A 79 -1.16 -4.31 -11.90
N LEU A 80 -1.09 -4.21 -13.23
CA LEU A 80 -1.74 -5.15 -14.15
C LEU A 80 -0.72 -6.20 -14.56
N THR A 81 -1.11 -7.48 -14.61
CA THR A 81 -0.18 -8.54 -14.95
C THR A 81 -0.82 -9.70 -15.68
N SER A 82 -0.20 -10.15 -16.77
CA SER A 82 -0.51 -11.43 -17.43
C SER A 82 0.17 -12.61 -16.74
N LYS A 83 1.16 -12.32 -15.87
CA LYS A 83 1.90 -13.34 -15.15
C LYS A 83 1.07 -13.85 -13.99
N SER A 84 0.60 -15.08 -14.10
CA SER A 84 -0.20 -15.76 -13.08
C SER A 84 0.65 -16.42 -12.00
N SER A 85 2.00 -16.42 -12.13
CA SER A 85 2.85 -17.07 -11.14
C SER A 85 2.79 -16.31 -9.81
N GLU A 86 2.69 -17.07 -8.73
CA GLU A 86 2.72 -16.55 -7.38
C GLU A 86 4.00 -15.72 -7.10
N LEU A 87 5.11 -16.17 -7.70
CA LEU A 87 6.42 -15.52 -7.55
C LEU A 87 6.45 -14.09 -8.12
N ASP A 88 5.89 -13.88 -9.32
CA ASP A 88 5.86 -12.55 -9.95
C ASP A 88 4.99 -11.56 -9.16
N ARG A 89 3.89 -12.06 -8.56
CA ARG A 89 3.00 -11.26 -7.72
C ARG A 89 3.66 -10.87 -6.41
N VAL A 90 4.32 -11.82 -5.75
CA VAL A 90 5.10 -11.56 -4.52
C VAL A 90 6.19 -10.54 -4.80
N LEU A 91 6.94 -10.71 -5.91
CA LEU A 91 8.01 -9.79 -6.29
C LEU A 91 7.49 -8.36 -6.53
N GLY A 92 6.37 -8.20 -7.24
CA GLY A 92 5.75 -6.89 -7.46
C GLY A 92 5.35 -6.21 -6.15
N LEU A 93 4.77 -6.96 -5.23
CA LEU A 93 4.43 -6.46 -3.90
C LEU A 93 5.67 -6.16 -3.06
N GLU A 94 6.73 -6.95 -3.12
CA GLU A 94 7.98 -6.68 -2.43
C GLU A 94 8.70 -5.43 -2.95
N LEU A 95 8.55 -5.11 -4.23
CA LEU A 95 9.12 -3.91 -4.83
C LEU A 95 8.33 -2.63 -4.58
N GLY A 96 7.16 -2.72 -3.94
CA GLY A 96 6.43 -1.53 -3.50
C GLY A 96 5.08 -1.28 -4.13
N ALA A 97 4.53 -2.21 -4.93
CA ALA A 97 3.15 -2.13 -5.36
C ALA A 97 2.18 -2.21 -4.17
N ASP A 98 1.06 -1.52 -4.28
CA ASP A 98 0.03 -1.51 -3.23
C ASP A 98 -1.02 -2.61 -3.47
N ASP A 99 -1.29 -2.95 -4.72
CA ASP A 99 -2.22 -4.01 -5.12
C ASP A 99 -1.88 -4.49 -6.53
N TYR A 100 -2.48 -5.59 -6.97
CA TYR A 100 -2.32 -6.08 -8.33
C TYR A 100 -3.62 -6.71 -8.85
N LEU A 101 -3.74 -6.81 -10.18
CA LEU A 101 -4.88 -7.35 -10.89
C LEU A 101 -4.38 -8.18 -12.07
N THR A 102 -4.79 -9.44 -12.15
CA THR A 102 -4.36 -10.35 -13.21
C THR A 102 -5.19 -10.17 -14.47
N LYS A 103 -4.52 -10.16 -15.63
CA LYS A 103 -5.15 -10.20 -16.95
C LYS A 103 -5.51 -11.66 -17.32
N PRO A 104 -6.69 -11.95 -17.90
CA PRO A 104 -7.78 -11.01 -18.15
C PRO A 104 -8.52 -10.65 -16.85
N PHE A 105 -8.89 -9.38 -16.69
CA PHE A 105 -9.59 -8.89 -15.51
C PHE A 105 -11.02 -8.45 -15.83
N SER A 106 -11.86 -8.47 -14.81
CA SER A 106 -13.17 -7.86 -14.86
C SER A 106 -13.07 -6.35 -14.64
N VAL A 107 -13.75 -5.57 -15.48
CA VAL A 107 -13.89 -4.13 -15.28
C VAL A 107 -14.51 -3.79 -13.92
N ILE A 108 -15.46 -4.63 -13.46
CA ILE A 108 -16.08 -4.49 -12.15
C ILE A 108 -15.02 -4.65 -11.05
N GLU A 109 -14.10 -5.60 -11.19
CA GLU A 109 -13.02 -5.80 -10.24
C GLU A 109 -12.03 -4.62 -10.26
N LEU A 110 -11.60 -4.18 -11.44
CA LEU A 110 -10.74 -3.01 -11.60
C LEU A 110 -11.33 -1.79 -10.89
N THR A 111 -12.58 -1.44 -11.22
CA THR A 111 -13.25 -0.27 -10.63
C THR A 111 -13.47 -0.40 -9.13
N ALA A 112 -13.76 -1.60 -8.63
CA ALA A 112 -13.88 -1.86 -7.20
C ALA A 112 -12.55 -1.64 -6.46
N ARG A 113 -11.43 -2.11 -7.01
CA ARG A 113 -10.08 -1.90 -6.46
C ARG A 113 -9.70 -0.42 -6.46
N VAL A 114 -9.92 0.27 -7.56
CA VAL A 114 -9.66 1.71 -7.69
C VAL A 114 -10.49 2.51 -6.68
N LYS A 115 -11.81 2.24 -6.57
CA LYS A 115 -12.67 2.86 -5.56
C LYS A 115 -12.20 2.56 -4.13
N ALA A 116 -11.72 1.35 -3.86
CA ALA A 116 -11.18 0.99 -2.54
C ALA A 116 -9.91 1.80 -2.22
N ILE A 117 -9.03 2.04 -3.20
CA ILE A 117 -7.85 2.89 -3.04
C ILE A 117 -8.29 4.33 -2.71
N PHE A 118 -9.19 4.93 -3.51
CA PHE A 118 -9.63 6.31 -3.31
C PHE A 118 -10.45 6.54 -2.04
N ARG A 119 -11.33 5.60 -1.67
CA ARG A 119 -12.07 5.70 -0.41
C ARG A 119 -11.15 5.87 0.79
N ARG A 120 -10.01 5.22 0.80
CA ARG A 120 -9.00 5.34 1.85
C ARG A 120 -8.33 6.70 1.85
N VAL A 121 -8.01 7.24 0.66
CA VAL A 121 -7.47 8.59 0.51
C VAL A 121 -8.50 9.64 0.97
N SER A 122 -9.80 9.45 0.65
CA SER A 122 -10.88 10.41 0.96
C SER A 122 -11.40 10.32 2.40
N ALA A 123 -11.41 9.15 3.04
CA ALA A 123 -11.81 8.99 4.45
C ALA A 123 -10.91 9.81 5.40
N ILE A 124 -9.76 10.21 4.90
CA ILE A 124 -8.77 11.04 5.59
C ILE A 124 -9.08 12.52 5.43
N ALA A 125 -9.64 12.93 4.28
CA ALA A 125 -9.96 14.33 3.98
C ALA A 125 -11.25 14.83 4.67
N THR A 126 -12.14 13.92 5.07
CA THR A 126 -13.46 14.25 5.66
C THR A 126 -13.53 14.04 7.16
N GLY A 127 -12.45 14.27 7.90
CA GLY A 127 -12.37 14.50 9.35
C GLY A 127 -13.62 14.22 10.21
N THR A 128 -14.15 13.01 10.21
CA THR A 128 -15.20 12.58 11.11
C THR A 128 -14.67 11.54 12.08
N THR A 129 -13.75 11.97 12.95
CA THR A 129 -13.59 11.34 14.27
C THR A 129 -12.86 12.29 15.21
N ASN A 130 -13.37 12.35 16.42
CA ASN A 130 -12.93 13.19 17.54
C ASN A 130 -11.41 13.26 17.76
N ALA A 131 -10.97 14.48 18.09
CA ALA A 131 -9.73 14.87 18.80
C ALA A 131 -8.47 14.09 18.46
N SER A 132 -7.55 14.73 17.74
CA SER A 132 -6.11 14.39 17.58
C SER A 132 -5.73 12.96 17.95
N ALA A 133 -6.11 12.03 17.10
CA ALA A 133 -5.76 10.63 17.31
C ALA A 133 -4.28 10.40 16.95
N ARG A 134 -3.38 10.81 17.85
CA ARG A 134 -1.98 10.41 17.80
C ARG A 134 -1.84 9.15 18.64
N ILE A 135 -1.41 8.07 18.00
CA ILE A 135 -1.10 6.82 18.68
C ILE A 135 0.39 6.85 19.04
N GLN A 136 0.70 6.67 20.33
CA GLN A 136 2.07 6.65 20.81
C GLN A 136 2.40 5.25 21.37
N ALA A 137 3.46 4.63 20.86
CA ALA A 137 3.99 3.36 21.32
C ALA A 137 5.52 3.44 21.47
N GLY A 138 6.00 3.72 22.67
CA GLY A 138 7.42 3.99 22.91
C GLY A 138 7.91 5.13 22.02
N ASP A 139 8.92 4.84 21.18
CA ASP A 139 9.53 5.82 20.26
C ASP A 139 8.77 6.01 18.95
N LEU A 140 7.72 5.19 18.70
CA LEU A 140 6.89 5.25 17.50
C LEU A 140 5.66 6.13 17.76
N SER A 141 5.47 7.13 16.90
CA SER A 141 4.31 8.03 16.91
C SER A 141 3.59 7.98 15.58
N ILE A 142 2.28 7.75 15.58
CA ILE A 142 1.44 7.67 14.39
C ILE A 142 0.41 8.80 14.47
N ASP A 143 0.50 9.75 13.55
CA ASP A 143 -0.49 10.81 13.36
C ASP A 143 -1.52 10.33 12.35
N VAL A 144 -2.72 10.03 12.82
CA VAL A 144 -3.77 9.41 12.01
C VAL A 144 -4.28 10.38 10.94
N GLU A 145 -4.45 11.65 11.30
CA GLU A 145 -5.01 12.67 10.41
C GLU A 145 -4.05 13.03 9.28
N ARG A 146 -2.76 13.21 9.62
CA ARG A 146 -1.73 13.56 8.64
C ARG A 146 -1.15 12.35 7.92
N ARG A 147 -1.54 11.13 8.31
CA ARG A 147 -0.93 9.87 7.85
C ARG A 147 0.60 9.88 7.98
N ALA A 148 1.08 10.48 9.03
CA ALA A 148 2.50 10.63 9.29
C ALA A 148 2.96 9.69 10.39
N VAL A 149 4.12 9.09 10.19
CA VAL A 149 4.77 8.22 11.17
C VAL A 149 6.12 8.80 11.53
N ILE A 150 6.40 8.85 12.82
CA ILE A 150 7.67 9.33 13.36
C ILE A 150 8.24 8.23 14.25
N LEU A 151 9.48 7.84 14.00
CA LEU A 151 10.23 6.91 14.83
C LEU A 151 11.47 7.62 15.39
N ARG A 152 11.60 7.69 16.72
CA ARG A 152 12.72 8.38 17.41
C ARG A 152 12.93 9.80 16.92
N GLY A 153 11.85 10.55 16.67
CA GLY A 153 11.91 11.92 16.15
C GLY A 153 12.15 12.05 14.64
N THR A 154 12.40 10.94 13.94
CA THR A 154 12.64 10.93 12.49
C THR A 154 11.37 10.53 11.74
N PRO A 155 10.91 11.32 10.75
CA PRO A 155 9.79 10.94 9.89
C PRO A 155 10.10 9.66 9.10
N ILE A 156 9.11 8.77 9.01
CA ILE A 156 9.18 7.52 8.26
C ILE A 156 8.17 7.55 7.12
N ASP A 157 8.65 7.37 5.91
CA ASP A 157 7.82 7.35 4.72
C ASP A 157 7.24 5.94 4.49
N LEU A 158 5.92 5.84 4.59
CA LEU A 158 5.17 4.62 4.34
C LEU A 158 4.35 4.74 3.06
N THR A 159 4.21 3.65 2.31
CA THR A 159 3.19 3.56 1.26
C THR A 159 1.78 3.59 1.89
N ALA A 160 0.76 3.86 1.08
CA ALA A 160 -0.62 3.92 1.57
C ALA A 160 -1.02 2.63 2.32
N LYS A 161 -0.64 1.46 1.77
CA LYS A 161 -0.96 0.16 2.37
C LYS A 161 -0.14 -0.17 3.62
N GLU A 162 1.13 0.20 3.65
CA GLU A 162 1.96 0.05 4.85
C GLU A 162 1.42 0.89 6.00
N PHE A 163 0.98 2.12 5.71
CA PHE A 163 0.35 2.97 6.72
C PHE A 163 -0.98 2.40 7.20
N ASP A 164 -1.88 1.97 6.28
CA ASP A 164 -3.17 1.39 6.63
C ASP A 164 -3.01 0.14 7.50
N LEU A 165 -2.03 -0.71 7.16
CA LEU A 165 -1.72 -1.92 7.92
C LEU A 165 -1.21 -1.58 9.33
N LEU A 166 -0.25 -0.64 9.44
CA LEU A 166 0.26 -0.17 10.72
C LEU A 166 -0.85 0.44 11.57
N LEU A 167 -1.67 1.30 10.99
CA LEU A 167 -2.77 1.98 11.67
C LEU A 167 -3.80 0.99 12.19
N HIS A 168 -4.24 0.04 11.34
CA HIS A 168 -5.23 -0.96 11.74
C HIS A 168 -4.76 -1.80 12.93
N LEU A 169 -3.50 -2.22 12.91
CA LEU A 169 -2.89 -2.96 13.99
C LEU A 169 -2.73 -2.10 15.27
N ALA A 170 -2.27 -0.85 15.12
CA ALA A 170 -1.99 0.06 16.24
C ALA A 170 -3.25 0.60 16.91
N GLN A 171 -4.38 0.67 16.21
CA GLN A 171 -5.68 1.03 16.80
C GLN A 171 -6.23 -0.06 17.72
N ASN A 172 -5.73 -1.29 17.62
CA ASN A 172 -6.17 -2.44 18.41
C ASN A 172 -4.96 -3.18 18.99
N PRO A 173 -4.19 -2.55 19.89
CA PRO A 173 -2.97 -3.14 20.42
C PRO A 173 -3.26 -4.45 21.18
N GLY A 174 -2.37 -5.42 21.05
CA GLY A 174 -2.50 -6.74 21.65
C GLY A 174 -3.43 -7.71 20.90
N ARG A 175 -4.37 -7.19 20.08
CA ARG A 175 -5.28 -8.03 19.31
C ARG A 175 -4.55 -8.72 18.17
N VAL A 176 -4.75 -10.04 18.06
CA VAL A 176 -4.19 -10.86 16.98
C VAL A 176 -5.16 -10.88 15.80
N TYR A 177 -4.62 -10.64 14.61
CA TYR A 177 -5.35 -10.71 13.34
C TYR A 177 -4.76 -11.80 12.46
N SER A 178 -5.61 -12.63 11.85
CA SER A 178 -5.16 -13.55 10.81
C SER A 178 -4.74 -12.80 9.56
N ARG A 179 -3.98 -13.47 8.67
CA ARG A 179 -3.61 -12.88 7.37
C ARG A 179 -4.83 -12.55 6.53
N GLU A 180 -5.83 -13.42 6.53
CA GLU A 180 -7.09 -13.23 5.83
C GLU A 180 -7.83 -11.99 6.36
N GLN A 181 -7.96 -11.85 7.68
CA GLN A 181 -8.57 -10.67 8.29
C GLN A 181 -7.84 -9.38 7.91
N LEU A 182 -6.50 -9.37 7.96
CA LEU A 182 -5.71 -8.21 7.55
C LEU A 182 -5.88 -7.89 6.07
N LEU A 183 -5.98 -8.92 5.23
CA LEU A 183 -6.23 -8.77 3.81
C LEU A 183 -7.59 -8.11 3.57
N ASP A 184 -8.63 -8.59 4.23
CA ASP A 184 -9.99 -8.02 4.14
C ASP A 184 -10.04 -6.57 4.64
N PHE A 185 -9.44 -6.27 5.80
CA PHE A 185 -9.46 -4.93 6.38
C PHE A 185 -8.66 -3.92 5.56
N VAL A 186 -7.48 -4.31 5.06
CA VAL A 186 -6.56 -3.38 4.41
C VAL A 186 -6.76 -3.35 2.90
N TRP A 187 -7.16 -4.43 2.25
CA TRP A 187 -7.35 -4.50 0.79
C TRP A 187 -8.81 -4.59 0.37
N GLY A 188 -9.72 -5.11 1.22
CA GLY A 188 -11.14 -5.27 0.96
C GLY A 188 -11.52 -6.67 0.47
N TYR A 189 -12.82 -6.91 0.29
CA TYR A 189 -13.35 -8.21 -0.11
C TYR A 189 -12.85 -8.66 -1.50
N ASN A 190 -12.71 -9.99 -1.69
CA ASN A 190 -12.29 -10.70 -2.91
C ASN A 190 -10.78 -10.90 -3.12
N HIS A 191 -10.00 -10.95 -2.06
CA HIS A 191 -8.56 -11.27 -2.13
C HIS A 191 -8.25 -12.70 -1.65
N SER A 192 -9.20 -13.65 -1.74
CA SER A 192 -8.96 -15.04 -1.35
C SER A 192 -7.76 -15.64 -2.11
N GLY A 193 -6.83 -16.25 -1.38
CA GLY A 193 -5.59 -16.81 -1.93
C GLY A 193 -4.40 -15.83 -1.98
N TYR A 194 -4.54 -14.59 -1.49
CA TYR A 194 -3.50 -13.57 -1.55
C TYR A 194 -2.85 -13.24 -0.19
N GLU A 195 -2.83 -14.18 0.74
CA GLU A 195 -2.26 -14.01 2.08
C GLU A 195 -0.78 -13.59 2.07
N HIS A 196 -0.03 -13.96 1.02
CA HIS A 196 1.36 -13.54 0.82
C HIS A 196 1.50 -12.01 0.67
N THR A 197 0.46 -11.32 0.18
CA THR A 197 0.42 -9.85 0.13
C THR A 197 0.63 -9.23 1.50
N VAL A 198 -0.03 -9.79 2.52
CA VAL A 198 0.11 -9.32 3.90
C VAL A 198 1.54 -9.52 4.40
N ASN A 199 2.13 -10.70 4.15
CA ASN A 199 3.48 -11.00 4.59
C ASN A 199 4.50 -10.02 3.98
N SER A 200 4.43 -9.76 2.67
CA SER A 200 5.32 -8.83 1.97
C SER A 200 5.21 -7.41 2.53
N HIS A 201 3.98 -6.94 2.79
CA HIS A 201 3.76 -5.61 3.36
C HIS A 201 4.21 -5.53 4.83
N ILE A 202 4.02 -6.59 5.64
CA ILE A 202 4.55 -6.66 7.01
C ILE A 202 6.09 -6.60 6.99
N ASN A 203 6.74 -7.33 6.10
CA ASN A 203 8.21 -7.31 6.01
C ASN A 203 8.74 -5.93 5.64
N ARG A 204 8.13 -5.25 4.66
CA ARG A 204 8.50 -3.88 4.28
C ARG A 204 8.20 -2.87 5.39
N LEU A 205 7.04 -2.99 6.04
CA LEU A 205 6.69 -2.15 7.17
C LEU A 205 7.72 -2.30 8.29
N ARG A 206 8.09 -3.53 8.67
CA ARG A 206 9.12 -3.80 9.66
C ARG A 206 10.47 -3.21 9.27
N ALA A 207 10.88 -3.34 8.02
CA ALA A 207 12.13 -2.75 7.54
C ALA A 207 12.20 -1.23 7.74
N LYS A 208 11.06 -0.55 7.88
CA LYS A 208 10.96 0.89 8.07
C LYS A 208 10.74 1.29 9.54
N VAL A 209 9.92 0.55 10.29
CA VAL A 209 9.53 0.94 11.65
C VAL A 209 10.25 0.17 12.77
N GLU A 210 10.97 -0.90 12.45
CA GLU A 210 11.71 -1.68 13.42
C GLU A 210 13.21 -1.39 13.33
N THR A 211 13.90 -1.44 14.45
CA THR A 211 15.37 -1.37 14.48
C THR A 211 16.00 -2.66 13.96
N ASP A 212 15.38 -3.79 14.29
CA ASP A 212 15.73 -5.12 13.82
C ASP A 212 14.44 -5.81 13.34
N PRO A 213 14.23 -5.91 11.99
CA PRO A 213 13.05 -6.56 11.43
C PRO A 213 12.92 -8.04 11.79
N ALA A 214 14.02 -8.74 12.13
CA ALA A 214 14.01 -10.13 12.55
C ALA A 214 13.52 -10.30 13.99
N ASN A 215 13.76 -9.29 14.84
CA ASN A 215 13.31 -9.21 16.23
C ASN A 215 12.39 -7.99 16.43
N PRO A 216 11.19 -7.99 15.84
CA PRO A 216 10.32 -6.82 15.82
C PRO A 216 9.81 -6.45 17.21
N ARG A 217 9.75 -5.14 17.48
CA ARG A 217 9.30 -4.56 18.74
C ARG A 217 7.84 -4.08 18.66
N TYR A 218 7.37 -3.62 17.52
CA TYR A 218 6.04 -3.04 17.33
C TYR A 218 5.07 -3.97 16.65
N VAL A 219 5.46 -4.57 15.52
CA VAL A 219 4.61 -5.46 14.73
C VAL A 219 5.03 -6.91 14.95
N LEU A 220 4.34 -7.60 15.83
CA LEU A 220 4.72 -8.93 16.31
C LEU A 220 4.06 -10.04 15.47
N THR A 221 4.78 -11.15 15.28
CA THR A 221 4.23 -12.38 14.70
C THR A 221 3.64 -13.24 15.80
N VAL A 222 2.45 -13.76 15.58
CA VAL A 222 1.86 -14.86 16.37
C VAL A 222 1.89 -16.10 15.49
N TRP A 223 2.83 -16.98 15.77
CA TRP A 223 3.09 -18.16 14.97
C TRP A 223 1.85 -19.02 14.76
N GLY A 224 1.61 -19.47 13.54
CA GLY A 224 0.42 -20.22 13.16
C GLY A 224 -0.86 -19.43 13.05
N VAL A 225 -0.91 -18.16 13.48
CA VAL A 225 -2.13 -17.30 13.47
C VAL A 225 -1.98 -16.11 12.54
N GLY A 226 -1.07 -15.18 12.84
CA GLY A 226 -0.94 -13.94 12.07
C GLY A 226 -0.09 -12.88 12.77
N TYR A 227 -0.63 -11.68 12.89
CA TYR A 227 0.11 -10.50 13.36
C TYR A 227 -0.68 -9.70 14.39
N LYS A 228 0.04 -8.97 15.24
CA LYS A 228 -0.53 -8.02 16.21
C LYS A 228 0.39 -6.83 16.40
N PHE A 229 -0.17 -5.72 16.86
CA PHE A 229 0.62 -4.62 17.41
C PHE A 229 0.96 -4.91 18.87
N VAL A 230 2.14 -4.49 19.30
CA VAL A 230 2.55 -4.58 20.68
C VAL A 230 1.59 -3.83 21.60
N ASP A 231 1.40 -4.29 22.81
CA ASP A 231 0.70 -3.52 23.84
C ASP A 231 1.63 -2.37 24.29
N PRO A 232 1.22 -1.09 24.17
CA PRO A 232 2.04 0.06 24.58
C PRO A 232 2.46 0.01 26.06
N GLU A 233 1.67 -0.61 26.93
CA GLU A 233 2.04 -0.80 28.35
C GLU A 233 3.24 -1.72 28.52
N SER A 234 3.35 -2.76 27.68
CA SER A 234 4.50 -3.68 27.73
C SER A 234 5.81 -2.98 27.36
N LEU A 235 5.75 -2.02 26.43
CA LEU A 235 6.92 -1.20 26.05
C LEU A 235 7.38 -0.28 27.17
N ARG A 236 6.44 0.29 27.94
CA ARG A 236 6.77 1.14 29.10
C ARG A 236 7.44 0.34 30.22
N LYS A 237 6.92 -0.85 30.52
CA LYS A 237 7.50 -1.74 31.54
C LYS A 237 8.93 -2.18 31.16
N ALA A 238 9.18 -2.49 29.90
CA ALA A 238 10.51 -2.87 29.43
C ALA A 238 11.51 -1.71 29.52
N ALA A 239 11.10 -0.48 29.28
CA ALA A 239 11.94 0.71 29.42
C ALA A 239 12.32 0.99 30.89
N THR A 240 11.41 0.73 31.83
CA THR A 240 11.64 0.94 33.27
C THR A 240 12.52 -0.17 33.88
N ALA A 241 12.54 -1.37 33.31
CA ALA A 241 13.36 -2.49 33.79
C ALA A 241 14.82 -2.44 33.27
N ALA A 242 15.12 -1.56 32.33
CA ALA A 242 16.46 -1.38 31.72
C ALA A 242 17.27 -0.22 32.34
N VAL A 243 16.74 0.45 33.36
CA VAL A 243 17.36 1.49 34.19
C VAL A 243 17.69 0.91 35.57
#